data_66144dcde5e23ef44dc538d186e11067
#
_entry.id   66144dcde5e23ef44dc538d186e11067
#
_cell.length_a   1.000
_cell.length_b   1.000
_cell.length_c   1.000
_cell.angle_alpha   90.00
_cell.angle_beta   90.00
_cell.angle_gamma   90.00
#
_symmetry.space_group_name_H-M   'P 1'
#
loop_
_entity.id
_entity.type
_entity.pdbx_description
1 polymer ?
#
loop_
_entity_poly.entity_id
_entity_poly.type
_entity_poly.pdbx_seq_one_letter_code
_entity_poly.pdbx_strand_id
1 'polypeptide(L)'
;MRTTCPLSSVAVACVAVLLVPACTPAPPPTAAPAAADHPDLSGVWMAFAVENPDGTGNAPRYSPEGEATLDEFAAQFSEVPETGAWCYGTGMPSVMMSTVSYPIEIVQHASRLVMVAELEMQVRRVYLDGRAHPDDFLPQGVGHSVGTWDGDALVIDTALLSEWQLRPWPRTEQTRITERVYLTKLANISARPTGFVATVEKPINDDVLVDEITVTDPTLYAGPQRRTAYFQRMADTATLEYACSAEHWLEALEKNRASQ
;
A
#
# COMPACT_ATOMS: atom_id res chain seq x y z
N MET A 1 93.22 37.24 -17.87
CA MET A 1 92.05 37.89 -18.49
C MET A 1 90.98 36.78 -18.73
N ARG A 2 89.97 36.77 -17.95
CA ARG A 2 88.90 35.73 -18.03
C ARG A 2 87.66 36.36 -18.57
N THR A 3 87.18 35.94 -19.72
CA THR A 3 85.95 36.31 -20.37
C THR A 3 84.82 35.42 -19.92
N THR A 4 83.85 36.01 -19.29
CA THR A 4 82.68 35.28 -18.86
C THR A 4 81.54 35.46 -19.87
N CYS A 5 80.98 34.36 -20.37
CA CYS A 5 79.83 34.31 -21.26
C CYS A 5 78.53 34.18 -20.42
N PRO A 6 77.49 34.96 -20.70
CA PRO A 6 76.21 34.78 -19.97
C PRO A 6 75.36 33.71 -20.59
N LEU A 7 74.83 32.77 -19.71
CA LEU A 7 73.82 31.81 -20.05
C LEU A 7 72.45 32.46 -20.14
N SER A 8 71.85 32.39 -21.32
CA SER A 8 70.41 32.73 -21.51
C SER A 8 69.55 31.59 -21.11
N SER A 9 68.74 31.81 -20.07
CA SER A 9 67.72 30.86 -19.63
C SER A 9 66.51 30.93 -20.54
N VAL A 10 66.25 29.85 -21.28
CA VAL A 10 64.98 29.69 -22.03
C VAL A 10 63.96 29.09 -21.09
N ALA A 11 62.93 29.82 -20.72
CA ALA A 11 61.79 29.36 -19.95
C ALA A 11 60.82 28.59 -20.89
N VAL A 12 60.74 27.29 -20.73
CA VAL A 12 59.74 26.46 -21.40
C VAL A 12 58.44 26.54 -20.58
N ALA A 13 57.43 27.21 -21.13
CA ALA A 13 56.10 27.24 -20.57
C ALA A 13 55.34 25.94 -20.92
N CYS A 14 55.20 25.06 -19.95
CA CYS A 14 54.31 23.89 -20.09
C CYS A 14 52.85 24.34 -19.96
N VAL A 15 52.14 24.39 -21.07
CA VAL A 15 50.65 24.55 -21.07
C VAL A 15 50.03 23.22 -20.72
N ALA A 16 49.58 23.07 -19.49
CA ALA A 16 48.75 21.94 -19.07
C ALA A 16 47.32 22.09 -19.62
N VAL A 17 46.99 21.33 -20.66
CA VAL A 17 45.63 21.19 -21.17
C VAL A 17 44.85 20.29 -20.19
N LEU A 18 44.01 20.93 -19.37
CA LEU A 18 43.04 20.22 -18.54
C LEU A 18 41.94 19.64 -19.44
N LEU A 19 42.02 18.36 -19.76
CA LEU A 19 40.93 17.61 -20.36
C LEU A 19 39.83 17.43 -19.31
N VAL A 20 38.81 18.27 -19.32
CA VAL A 20 37.57 18.08 -18.55
C VAL A 20 36.79 16.98 -19.25
N PRO A 21 36.53 15.85 -18.60
CA PRO A 21 35.67 14.83 -19.20
C PRO A 21 34.27 15.44 -19.35
N ALA A 22 33.78 15.54 -20.59
CA ALA A 22 32.41 15.93 -20.87
C ALA A 22 31.49 14.84 -20.30
N CYS A 23 30.73 15.18 -19.27
CA CYS A 23 29.61 14.32 -18.82
C CYS A 23 28.59 14.27 -19.95
N THR A 24 28.59 13.17 -20.70
CA THR A 24 27.48 12.86 -21.60
C THR A 24 26.22 12.66 -20.73
N PRO A 25 25.13 13.39 -21.00
CA PRO A 25 23.89 13.14 -20.29
C PRO A 25 23.47 11.69 -20.50
N ALA A 26 23.08 11.00 -19.40
CA ALA A 26 22.54 9.67 -19.49
C ALA A 26 21.34 9.68 -20.45
N PRO A 27 21.18 8.67 -21.32
CA PRO A 27 19.99 8.57 -22.14
C PRO A 27 18.76 8.61 -21.24
N PRO A 28 17.66 9.25 -21.67
CA PRO A 28 16.43 9.24 -20.89
C PRO A 28 16.03 7.78 -20.60
N PRO A 29 15.50 7.50 -19.41
CA PRO A 29 15.07 6.15 -19.07
C PRO A 29 14.12 5.67 -20.16
N THR A 30 14.47 4.55 -20.79
CA THR A 30 13.59 3.88 -21.74
C THR A 30 12.27 3.64 -21.01
N ALA A 31 11.17 4.16 -21.53
CA ALA A 31 9.85 3.89 -20.99
C ALA A 31 9.72 2.37 -20.83
N ALA A 32 9.35 1.93 -19.62
CA ALA A 32 9.10 0.54 -19.37
C ALA A 32 8.09 0.04 -20.44
N PRO A 33 8.27 -1.14 -21.02
CA PRO A 33 7.31 -1.67 -21.96
C PRO A 33 5.95 -1.67 -21.28
N ALA A 34 4.96 -1.05 -21.91
CA ALA A 34 3.58 -1.11 -21.47
C ALA A 34 3.21 -2.57 -21.24
N ALA A 35 2.47 -2.86 -20.17
CA ALA A 35 1.84 -4.16 -19.99
C ALA A 35 0.83 -4.33 -21.13
N ALA A 36 1.25 -4.94 -22.24
CA ALA A 36 0.55 -4.82 -23.52
C ALA A 36 -0.72 -5.68 -23.61
N ASP A 37 -0.96 -6.58 -22.64
CA ASP A 37 -2.00 -7.61 -22.76
C ASP A 37 -3.03 -7.58 -21.61
N HIS A 38 -2.91 -6.69 -20.62
CA HIS A 38 -3.82 -6.64 -19.47
C HIS A 38 -4.29 -5.20 -19.19
N PRO A 39 -5.46 -5.04 -18.54
CA PRO A 39 -5.96 -3.72 -18.16
C PRO A 39 -4.95 -2.92 -17.33
N ASP A 40 -4.88 -1.63 -17.59
CA ASP A 40 -4.05 -0.71 -16.80
C ASP A 40 -4.79 -0.27 -15.53
N LEU A 41 -4.37 -0.81 -14.40
CA LEU A 41 -4.89 -0.49 -13.07
C LEU A 41 -4.22 0.75 -12.47
N SER A 42 -3.23 1.37 -13.13
CA SER A 42 -2.51 2.53 -12.61
C SER A 42 -3.44 3.71 -12.39
N GLY A 43 -3.13 4.52 -11.39
CA GLY A 43 -3.84 5.74 -11.06
C GLY A 43 -4.14 5.87 -9.58
N VAL A 44 -4.81 6.97 -9.23
CA VAL A 44 -5.28 7.22 -7.86
C VAL A 44 -6.74 6.84 -7.76
N TRP A 45 -7.05 6.03 -6.77
CA TRP A 45 -8.36 5.41 -6.58
C TRP A 45 -8.93 5.74 -5.20
N MET A 46 -10.20 6.10 -5.15
CA MET A 46 -10.93 6.36 -3.91
C MET A 46 -12.01 5.30 -3.71
N ALA A 47 -11.96 4.61 -2.58
CA ALA A 47 -13.02 3.67 -2.22
C ALA A 47 -14.33 4.40 -1.97
N PHE A 48 -15.43 3.94 -2.54
CA PHE A 48 -16.76 4.52 -2.31
C PHE A 48 -17.76 3.52 -1.72
N ALA A 49 -17.50 2.24 -1.80
CA ALA A 49 -18.32 1.21 -1.18
C ALA A 49 -17.49 0.00 -0.78
N VAL A 50 -17.87 -0.65 0.31
CA VAL A 50 -17.44 -2.00 0.67
C VAL A 50 -18.67 -2.79 1.05
N GLU A 51 -18.88 -3.92 0.41
CA GLU A 51 -20.06 -4.77 0.61
C GLU A 51 -19.65 -6.16 1.08
N ASN A 52 -20.52 -6.74 1.89
CA ASN A 52 -20.48 -8.16 2.19
C ASN A 52 -21.40 -8.89 1.22
N PRO A 53 -20.89 -9.78 0.36
CA PRO A 53 -21.71 -10.53 -0.60
C PRO A 53 -22.83 -11.33 0.06
N ASP A 54 -22.65 -11.71 1.34
CA ASP A 54 -23.62 -12.47 2.12
C ASP A 54 -24.77 -11.58 2.68
N GLY A 55 -24.67 -10.25 2.56
CA GLY A 55 -25.64 -9.32 3.10
C GLY A 55 -25.72 -9.25 4.63
N THR A 56 -24.78 -9.85 5.36
CA THR A 56 -24.82 -10.02 6.83
C THR A 56 -24.13 -8.90 7.61
N GLY A 57 -23.96 -7.73 6.99
CA GLY A 57 -23.26 -6.58 7.60
C GLY A 57 -21.75 -6.63 7.39
N ASN A 58 -21.05 -5.58 7.84
CA ASN A 58 -19.63 -5.39 7.50
C ASN A 58 -18.64 -6.02 8.48
N ALA A 59 -19.07 -6.40 9.68
CA ALA A 59 -18.20 -7.06 10.64
C ALA A 59 -17.91 -8.51 10.21
N PRO A 60 -16.66 -8.97 10.34
CA PRO A 60 -16.34 -10.37 10.12
C PRO A 60 -16.98 -11.27 11.19
N ARG A 61 -17.22 -12.54 10.86
CA ARG A 61 -17.69 -13.55 11.81
C ARG A 61 -16.49 -14.26 12.42
N TYR A 62 -16.28 -14.04 13.70
CA TYR A 62 -15.21 -14.70 14.42
C TYR A 62 -15.59 -16.13 14.83
N SER A 63 -14.59 -16.97 15.02
CA SER A 63 -14.74 -18.26 15.71
C SER A 63 -14.93 -18.01 17.22
N PRO A 64 -15.43 -18.98 17.99
CA PRO A 64 -15.48 -18.84 19.45
C PRO A 64 -14.11 -18.59 20.09
N GLU A 65 -13.05 -19.21 19.54
CA GLU A 65 -11.67 -19.00 19.99
C GLU A 65 -11.18 -17.59 19.61
N GLY A 66 -11.48 -17.14 18.39
CA GLY A 66 -11.17 -15.78 17.94
C GLY A 66 -11.85 -14.72 18.78
N GLU A 67 -13.14 -14.88 19.10
CA GLU A 67 -13.85 -13.96 20.01
C GLU A 67 -13.17 -13.89 21.37
N ALA A 68 -12.88 -15.06 21.98
CA ALA A 68 -12.24 -15.09 23.30
C ALA A 68 -10.86 -14.41 23.30
N THR A 69 -10.04 -14.67 22.27
CA THR A 69 -8.71 -14.04 22.13
C THR A 69 -8.82 -12.52 22.00
N LEU A 70 -9.77 -12.04 21.19
CA LEU A 70 -9.95 -10.61 20.97
C LEU A 70 -10.53 -9.90 22.19
N ASP A 71 -11.42 -10.55 22.94
CA ASP A 71 -11.98 -10.01 24.18
C ASP A 71 -10.94 -9.95 25.28
N GLU A 72 -10.07 -10.98 25.41
CA GLU A 72 -8.95 -10.97 26.33
C GLU A 72 -7.97 -9.84 26.02
N PHE A 73 -7.61 -9.66 24.74
CA PHE A 73 -6.75 -8.55 24.32
C PHE A 73 -7.40 -7.21 24.64
N ALA A 74 -8.68 -7.01 24.31
CA ALA A 74 -9.40 -5.77 24.61
C ALA A 74 -9.47 -5.49 26.12
N ALA A 75 -9.62 -6.51 26.94
CA ALA A 75 -9.62 -6.36 28.40
C ALA A 75 -8.26 -5.91 28.96
N GLN A 76 -7.16 -6.43 28.40
CA GLN A 76 -5.80 -6.04 28.79
C GLN A 76 -5.45 -4.60 28.39
N PHE A 77 -6.00 -4.14 27.28
CA PHE A 77 -5.69 -2.85 26.67
C PHE A 77 -6.92 -1.93 26.59
N SER A 78 -7.85 -2.04 27.53
CA SER A 78 -9.08 -1.25 27.56
C SER A 78 -8.87 0.27 27.59
N GLU A 79 -7.69 0.73 28.04
CA GLU A 79 -7.28 2.13 28.05
C GLU A 79 -6.45 2.53 26.84
N VAL A 80 -6.19 1.59 25.91
CA VAL A 80 -5.40 1.88 24.71
C VAL A 80 -6.28 2.65 23.74
N PRO A 81 -5.88 3.86 23.34
CA PRO A 81 -6.60 4.63 22.33
C PRO A 81 -6.71 3.86 21.00
N GLU A 82 -7.66 4.24 20.20
CA GLU A 82 -7.85 3.69 18.84
C GLU A 82 -6.54 3.58 18.07
N THR A 83 -6.48 2.63 17.14
CA THR A 83 -5.27 2.23 16.37
C THR A 83 -4.47 3.38 15.79
N GLY A 84 -5.14 4.48 15.38
CA GLY A 84 -4.49 5.69 14.90
C GLY A 84 -3.53 6.34 15.89
N ALA A 85 -3.70 6.08 17.19
CA ALA A 85 -2.84 6.63 18.24
C ALA A 85 -1.40 6.09 18.20
N TRP A 86 -1.18 4.94 17.58
CA TRP A 86 0.12 4.28 17.55
C TRP A 86 0.90 4.52 16.27
N CYS A 87 0.31 5.18 15.27
CA CYS A 87 0.92 5.39 13.97
C CYS A 87 1.37 4.08 13.29
N TYR A 88 0.74 2.97 13.62
CA TYR A 88 0.95 1.70 12.96
C TYR A 88 -0.09 1.52 11.86
N GLY A 89 0.39 1.18 10.68
CA GLY A 89 -0.49 0.83 9.57
C GLY A 89 -1.33 -0.41 9.91
N THR A 90 -2.64 -0.31 9.69
CA THR A 90 -3.58 -1.41 9.95
C THR A 90 -3.27 -2.64 9.10
N GLY A 91 -2.59 -2.46 7.97
CA GLY A 91 -2.21 -3.54 7.07
C GLY A 91 -3.37 -4.15 6.29
N MET A 92 -3.10 -5.29 5.64
CA MET A 92 -4.13 -6.06 4.95
C MET A 92 -4.99 -6.85 5.96
N PRO A 93 -6.28 -7.04 5.68
CA PRO A 93 -7.04 -6.55 4.53
C PRO A 93 -7.58 -5.12 4.71
N SER A 94 -7.40 -4.51 5.88
CA SER A 94 -8.03 -3.22 6.23
C SER A 94 -7.71 -2.11 5.24
N VAL A 95 -6.48 -2.08 4.71
CA VAL A 95 -6.04 -1.05 3.77
C VAL A 95 -6.86 -1.04 2.47
N MET A 96 -7.37 -2.20 2.03
CA MET A 96 -8.22 -2.31 0.84
C MET A 96 -9.72 -2.20 1.15
N MET A 97 -10.10 -2.36 2.41
CA MET A 97 -11.50 -2.32 2.85
C MET A 97 -11.87 -1.02 3.56
N SER A 98 -10.97 -0.07 3.63
CA SER A 98 -11.24 1.23 4.25
C SER A 98 -12.05 2.10 3.31
N THR A 99 -13.22 2.55 3.76
CA THR A 99 -14.06 3.54 3.08
C THR A 99 -13.86 4.95 3.64
N VAL A 100 -12.77 5.17 4.37
CA VAL A 100 -12.39 6.51 4.81
C VAL A 100 -11.78 7.29 3.63
N SER A 101 -11.79 8.61 3.73
CA SER A 101 -11.46 9.55 2.66
C SER A 101 -9.96 9.58 2.31
N TYR A 102 -9.30 8.42 2.27
CA TYR A 102 -7.89 8.30 1.89
C TYR A 102 -7.77 7.48 0.61
N PRO A 103 -7.14 8.04 -0.44
CA PRO A 103 -6.95 7.33 -1.69
C PRO A 103 -5.86 6.28 -1.59
N ILE A 104 -5.88 5.37 -2.57
CA ILE A 104 -4.77 4.49 -2.90
C ILE A 104 -4.22 4.87 -4.28
N GLU A 105 -2.91 4.91 -4.42
CA GLU A 105 -2.25 5.05 -5.70
C GLU A 105 -1.72 3.69 -6.15
N ILE A 106 -2.05 3.30 -7.38
CA ILE A 106 -1.57 2.08 -8.01
C ILE A 106 -0.60 2.45 -9.12
N VAL A 107 0.60 1.88 -9.07
CA VAL A 107 1.60 1.97 -10.14
C VAL A 107 1.83 0.56 -10.67
N GLN A 108 1.39 0.33 -11.91
CA GLN A 108 1.52 -0.95 -12.58
C GLN A 108 2.77 -1.02 -13.44
N HIS A 109 3.55 -2.07 -13.25
CA HIS A 109 4.71 -2.42 -14.05
C HIS A 109 4.62 -3.89 -14.48
N ALA A 110 5.29 -4.28 -15.56
CA ALA A 110 5.23 -5.64 -16.11
C ALA A 110 5.53 -6.76 -15.08
N SER A 111 6.42 -6.52 -14.11
CA SER A 111 6.82 -7.53 -13.12
C SER A 111 6.24 -7.32 -11.73
N ARG A 112 5.53 -6.24 -11.49
CA ARG A 112 4.95 -5.93 -10.18
C ARG A 112 3.95 -4.80 -10.26
N LEU A 113 3.07 -4.79 -9.28
CA LEU A 113 2.17 -3.68 -9.01
C LEU A 113 2.53 -3.13 -7.62
N VAL A 114 2.60 -1.81 -7.50
CA VAL A 114 2.83 -1.13 -6.22
C VAL A 114 1.58 -0.36 -5.87
N MET A 115 1.06 -0.60 -4.69
CA MET A 115 -0.06 0.15 -4.12
C MET A 115 0.46 1.00 -2.96
N VAL A 116 0.17 2.28 -3.00
CA VAL A 116 0.47 3.23 -1.92
C VAL A 116 -0.86 3.69 -1.35
N ALA A 117 -1.17 3.29 -0.14
CA ALA A 117 -2.33 3.81 0.58
C ALA A 117 -1.90 5.07 1.34
N GLU A 118 -2.64 6.17 1.14
CA GLU A 118 -2.36 7.42 1.85
C GLU A 118 -2.54 7.23 3.36
N LEU A 119 -3.57 6.52 3.77
CA LEU A 119 -3.77 6.19 5.18
C LEU A 119 -2.56 5.43 5.73
N GLU A 120 -1.88 6.05 6.70
CA GLU A 120 -0.72 5.48 7.40
C GLU A 120 0.47 5.15 6.47
N MET A 121 0.51 5.74 5.26
CA MET A 121 1.59 5.60 4.27
C MET A 121 2.01 4.15 4.01
N GLN A 122 1.04 3.27 3.85
CA GLN A 122 1.31 1.85 3.66
C GLN A 122 1.65 1.53 2.21
N VAL A 123 2.77 0.87 1.99
CA VAL A 123 3.24 0.47 0.66
C VAL A 123 3.16 -1.04 0.51
N ARG A 124 2.28 -1.50 -0.37
CA ARG A 124 2.11 -2.91 -0.72
C ARG A 124 2.72 -3.19 -2.09
N ARG A 125 3.41 -4.31 -2.22
CA ARG A 125 3.97 -4.79 -3.49
C ARG A 125 3.36 -6.13 -3.85
N VAL A 126 2.78 -6.20 -5.05
CA VAL A 126 2.27 -7.44 -5.64
C VAL A 126 3.24 -7.85 -6.74
N TYR A 127 3.88 -8.99 -6.58
CA TYR A 127 4.85 -9.51 -7.55
C TYR A 127 4.13 -10.28 -8.66
N LEU A 128 4.42 -9.93 -9.92
CA LEU A 128 3.80 -10.49 -11.13
C LEU A 128 4.78 -11.34 -11.95
N ASP A 129 5.92 -11.69 -11.39
CA ASP A 129 7.01 -12.40 -12.06
C ASP A 129 6.99 -13.92 -11.82
N GLY A 130 5.88 -14.45 -11.28
CA GLY A 130 5.68 -15.89 -11.07
C GLY A 130 6.42 -16.48 -9.87
N ARG A 131 6.99 -15.63 -9.00
CA ARG A 131 7.63 -16.10 -7.77
C ARG A 131 6.63 -16.70 -6.78
N ALA A 132 7.10 -17.60 -5.93
CA ALA A 132 6.36 -18.06 -4.76
C ALA A 132 6.58 -17.13 -3.56
N HIS A 133 5.81 -17.34 -2.49
CA HIS A 133 6.11 -16.73 -1.20
C HIS A 133 7.43 -17.32 -0.66
N PRO A 134 8.35 -16.48 -0.16
CA PRO A 134 9.61 -16.95 0.41
C PRO A 134 9.41 -17.56 1.80
N ASP A 135 10.23 -18.55 2.14
CA ASP A 135 10.15 -19.25 3.44
C ASP A 135 10.75 -18.40 4.59
N ASP A 136 11.65 -17.46 4.28
CA ASP A 136 12.43 -16.67 5.24
C ASP A 136 12.01 -15.19 5.29
N PHE A 137 10.80 -14.86 4.85
CA PHE A 137 10.29 -13.49 4.85
C PHE A 137 9.85 -13.07 6.25
N LEU A 138 10.31 -11.90 6.70
CA LEU A 138 9.84 -11.29 7.94
C LEU A 138 8.37 -10.84 7.77
N PRO A 139 7.43 -11.35 8.58
CA PRO A 139 6.02 -10.98 8.48
C PRO A 139 5.80 -9.46 8.59
N GLN A 140 4.93 -8.93 7.75
CA GLN A 140 4.61 -7.50 7.67
C GLN A 140 3.11 -7.26 7.72
N GLY A 141 2.68 -6.04 8.10
CA GLY A 141 1.26 -5.68 8.14
C GLY A 141 0.57 -5.83 6.78
N VAL A 142 1.25 -5.52 5.69
CA VAL A 142 0.72 -5.72 4.31
C VAL A 142 1.04 -7.09 3.73
N GLY A 143 1.82 -7.91 4.42
CA GLY A 143 2.22 -9.25 4.00
C GLY A 143 3.14 -9.28 2.78
N HIS A 144 3.29 -10.46 2.19
CA HIS A 144 3.91 -10.70 0.89
C HIS A 144 2.83 -11.10 -0.11
N SER A 145 2.72 -10.38 -1.23
CA SER A 145 1.67 -10.61 -2.23
C SER A 145 2.27 -11.06 -3.55
N VAL A 146 1.70 -12.10 -4.14
CA VAL A 146 2.00 -12.59 -5.49
C VAL A 146 0.73 -12.53 -6.33
N GLY A 147 0.85 -12.14 -7.60
CA GLY A 147 -0.28 -11.95 -8.48
C GLY A 147 -0.12 -12.71 -9.80
N THR A 148 -1.24 -13.14 -10.33
CA THR A 148 -1.32 -13.79 -11.65
C THR A 148 -2.55 -13.26 -12.38
N TRP A 149 -2.40 -12.92 -13.64
CA TRP A 149 -3.51 -12.50 -14.48
C TRP A 149 -4.36 -13.71 -14.91
N ASP A 150 -5.66 -13.57 -14.72
CA ASP A 150 -6.70 -14.49 -15.21
C ASP A 150 -7.65 -13.70 -16.14
N GLY A 151 -7.30 -13.67 -17.41
CA GLY A 151 -7.94 -12.78 -18.38
C GLY A 151 -7.68 -11.32 -18.01
N ASP A 152 -8.74 -10.55 -17.82
CA ASP A 152 -8.68 -9.13 -17.46
C ASP A 152 -8.69 -8.89 -15.94
N ALA A 153 -8.67 -9.93 -15.14
CA ALA A 153 -8.63 -9.84 -13.70
C ALA A 153 -7.26 -10.26 -13.14
N LEU A 154 -6.75 -9.51 -12.18
CA LEU A 154 -5.57 -9.85 -11.42
C LEU A 154 -5.99 -10.63 -10.16
N VAL A 155 -5.56 -11.89 -10.07
CA VAL A 155 -5.73 -12.72 -8.87
C VAL A 155 -4.49 -12.57 -8.02
N ILE A 156 -4.67 -12.17 -6.76
CA ILE A 156 -3.59 -11.92 -5.81
C ILE A 156 -3.72 -12.89 -4.64
N ASP A 157 -2.61 -13.52 -4.26
CA ASP A 157 -2.47 -14.28 -3.03
C ASP A 157 -1.53 -13.55 -2.08
N THR A 158 -1.98 -13.35 -0.81
CA THR A 158 -1.20 -12.66 0.22
C THR A 158 -1.06 -13.53 1.45
N ALA A 159 0.18 -13.69 1.85
CA ALA A 159 0.60 -14.48 3.01
C ALA A 159 1.65 -13.71 3.83
N LEU A 160 2.19 -14.34 4.86
CA LEU A 160 3.29 -13.80 5.69
C LEU A 160 2.90 -12.44 6.30
N LEU A 161 1.67 -12.38 6.80
CA LEU A 161 1.14 -11.24 7.52
C LEU A 161 1.63 -11.25 8.97
N SER A 162 1.99 -10.07 9.49
CA SER A 162 2.27 -9.92 10.92
C SER A 162 0.99 -10.02 11.75
N GLU A 163 1.11 -10.47 12.98
CA GLU A 163 -0.01 -10.53 13.91
C GLU A 163 -0.63 -9.15 14.15
N TRP A 164 -1.95 -9.16 14.35
CA TRP A 164 -2.75 -8.00 14.66
C TRP A 164 -3.99 -8.42 15.44
N GLN A 165 -4.21 -7.88 16.62
CA GLN A 165 -5.26 -8.34 17.51
C GLN A 165 -6.41 -7.33 17.68
N LEU A 166 -6.45 -6.29 16.85
CA LEU A 166 -7.51 -5.29 16.92
C LEU A 166 -8.60 -5.56 15.88
N ARG A 167 -9.85 -5.39 16.30
CA ARG A 167 -11.02 -5.45 15.43
C ARG A 167 -11.00 -4.30 14.42
N PRO A 168 -11.63 -4.41 13.25
CA PRO A 168 -12.46 -5.55 12.84
C PRO A 168 -11.69 -6.67 12.12
N TRP A 169 -10.42 -6.49 11.76
CA TRP A 169 -9.65 -7.45 10.96
C TRP A 169 -8.38 -7.92 11.67
N PRO A 170 -8.53 -8.72 12.73
CA PRO A 170 -7.38 -9.38 13.35
C PRO A 170 -6.71 -10.37 12.40
N ARG A 171 -5.44 -10.65 12.63
CA ARG A 171 -4.62 -11.60 11.85
C ARG A 171 -3.66 -12.35 12.72
N THR A 172 -3.35 -13.57 12.29
CA THR A 172 -2.21 -14.34 12.75
C THR A 172 -1.29 -14.67 11.58
N GLU A 173 -0.21 -15.40 11.85
CA GLU A 173 0.68 -15.90 10.79
C GLU A 173 -0.04 -16.91 9.85
N GLN A 174 -1.17 -17.47 10.28
CA GLN A 174 -2.00 -18.38 9.48
C GLN A 174 -2.96 -17.64 8.55
N THR A 175 -3.12 -16.34 8.73
CA THR A 175 -4.01 -15.55 7.87
C THR A 175 -3.55 -15.60 6.42
N ARG A 176 -4.51 -15.82 5.52
CA ARG A 176 -4.33 -15.77 4.05
C ARG A 176 -5.40 -14.89 3.46
N ILE A 177 -5.02 -14.14 2.45
CA ILE A 177 -5.93 -13.25 1.74
C ILE A 177 -5.83 -13.54 0.26
N THR A 178 -6.96 -13.81 -0.37
CA THR A 178 -7.07 -13.94 -1.82
C THR A 178 -7.92 -12.80 -2.35
N GLU A 179 -7.46 -12.16 -3.40
CA GLU A 179 -8.16 -11.05 -4.03
C GLU A 179 -8.33 -11.31 -5.52
N ARG A 180 -9.42 -10.79 -6.09
CA ARG A 180 -9.66 -10.73 -7.51
C ARG A 180 -9.94 -9.27 -7.89
N VAL A 181 -8.97 -8.64 -8.54
CA VAL A 181 -8.98 -7.21 -8.85
C VAL A 181 -9.22 -7.03 -10.35
N TYR A 182 -10.24 -6.25 -10.72
CA TYR A 182 -10.59 -6.00 -12.13
C TYR A 182 -11.26 -4.65 -12.33
N LEU A 183 -11.29 -4.19 -13.58
CA LEU A 183 -12.03 -3.00 -13.98
C LEU A 183 -13.44 -3.34 -14.48
N THR A 184 -14.39 -2.52 -14.12
CA THR A 184 -15.75 -2.54 -14.67
C THR A 184 -16.27 -1.12 -14.86
N LYS A 185 -17.51 -0.97 -15.33
CA LYS A 185 -18.16 0.34 -15.45
C LYS A 185 -19.14 0.56 -14.30
N LEU A 186 -19.29 1.80 -13.88
CA LEU A 186 -20.22 2.18 -12.80
C LEU A 186 -21.65 1.68 -13.06
N ALA A 187 -22.08 1.66 -14.32
CA ALA A 187 -23.40 1.17 -14.72
C ALA A 187 -23.59 -0.36 -14.49
N ASN A 188 -22.51 -1.11 -14.33
CA ASN A 188 -22.55 -2.57 -14.14
C ASN A 188 -22.61 -2.99 -12.68
N ILE A 189 -22.53 -2.05 -11.74
CA ILE A 189 -22.53 -2.33 -10.29
C ILE A 189 -23.80 -1.78 -9.66
N SER A 190 -24.29 -2.46 -8.62
CA SER A 190 -25.43 -2.01 -7.81
C SER A 190 -25.01 -1.47 -6.43
N ALA A 191 -23.71 -1.46 -6.16
CA ALA A 191 -23.15 -0.96 -4.91
C ALA A 191 -23.64 0.47 -4.61
N ARG A 192 -23.95 0.70 -3.34
CA ARG A 192 -24.31 2.04 -2.84
C ARG A 192 -23.19 2.51 -1.93
N PRO A 193 -22.90 3.82 -1.91
CA PRO A 193 -21.95 4.37 -0.95
C PRO A 193 -22.28 3.90 0.47
N THR A 194 -21.31 3.32 1.15
CA THR A 194 -21.42 2.82 2.52
C THR A 194 -20.48 3.58 3.45
N GLY A 195 -21.00 4.03 4.59
CA GLY A 195 -20.20 4.72 5.60
C GLY A 195 -19.88 6.18 5.26
N PHE A 196 -18.75 6.65 5.74
CA PHE A 196 -18.29 8.03 5.58
C PHE A 196 -17.54 8.21 4.24
N VAL A 197 -18.20 7.85 3.15
CA VAL A 197 -17.57 7.97 1.83
C VAL A 197 -17.61 9.42 1.41
N ALA A 198 -16.43 10.01 1.28
CA ALA A 198 -16.30 11.21 0.49
C ALA A 198 -16.76 10.87 -0.94
N THR A 199 -17.80 11.54 -1.39
CA THR A 199 -18.21 11.44 -2.79
C THR A 199 -16.99 11.82 -3.61
N VAL A 200 -16.56 10.96 -4.52
CA VAL A 200 -15.53 11.32 -5.48
C VAL A 200 -16.11 12.44 -6.33
N GLU A 201 -15.71 13.67 -6.02
CA GLU A 201 -16.31 14.87 -6.63
C GLU A 201 -16.07 14.94 -8.14
N LYS A 202 -14.98 14.33 -8.61
CA LYS A 202 -14.56 14.35 -10.02
C LYS A 202 -13.90 13.04 -10.40
N PRO A 203 -14.66 11.97 -10.66
CA PRO A 203 -14.09 10.79 -11.27
C PRO A 203 -13.61 11.12 -12.68
N ILE A 204 -12.45 10.54 -13.09
CA ILE A 204 -11.91 10.76 -14.46
C ILE A 204 -12.89 10.22 -15.50
N ASN A 205 -13.50 9.08 -15.19
CA ASN A 205 -14.38 8.35 -16.09
C ASN A 205 -15.31 7.42 -15.27
N ASP A 206 -16.08 6.58 -15.96
CA ASP A 206 -17.01 5.62 -15.35
C ASP A 206 -16.31 4.30 -14.92
N ASP A 207 -14.98 4.24 -14.94
CA ASP A 207 -14.27 3.04 -14.52
C ASP A 207 -14.34 2.86 -13.01
N VAL A 208 -14.61 1.62 -12.61
CA VAL A 208 -14.62 1.18 -11.24
C VAL A 208 -13.62 0.05 -11.10
N LEU A 209 -12.67 0.20 -10.20
CA LEU A 209 -11.82 -0.88 -9.75
C LEU A 209 -12.60 -1.66 -8.69
N VAL A 210 -12.76 -2.94 -8.94
CA VAL A 210 -13.42 -3.89 -8.03
C VAL A 210 -12.36 -4.78 -7.42
N ASP A 211 -12.41 -4.96 -6.12
CA ASP A 211 -11.56 -5.89 -5.39
C ASP A 211 -12.44 -6.85 -4.57
N GLU A 212 -12.51 -8.10 -5.03
CA GLU A 212 -13.20 -9.18 -4.34
C GLU A 212 -12.24 -9.89 -3.39
N ILE A 213 -12.36 -9.59 -2.10
CA ILE A 213 -11.42 -9.99 -1.05
C ILE A 213 -11.98 -11.17 -0.28
N THR A 214 -11.19 -12.21 -0.10
CA THR A 214 -11.47 -13.33 0.79
C THR A 214 -10.35 -13.46 1.82
N VAL A 215 -10.70 -13.35 3.09
CA VAL A 215 -9.80 -13.53 4.23
C VAL A 215 -10.09 -14.85 4.90
N THR A 216 -9.05 -15.65 5.15
CA THR A 216 -9.13 -16.91 5.89
C THR A 216 -8.09 -16.92 7.02
N ASP A 217 -8.54 -17.37 8.17
CA ASP A 217 -7.70 -17.71 9.32
C ASP A 217 -8.48 -18.74 10.15
N PRO A 218 -7.96 -19.97 10.29
CA PRO A 218 -8.72 -21.05 10.93
C PRO A 218 -8.92 -20.85 12.43
N THR A 219 -8.07 -20.03 13.06
CA THR A 219 -8.18 -19.73 14.50
C THR A 219 -9.16 -18.58 14.74
N LEU A 220 -9.07 -17.53 13.95
CA LEU A 220 -9.79 -16.27 14.21
C LEU A 220 -11.22 -16.25 13.65
N TYR A 221 -11.46 -16.88 12.49
CA TYR A 221 -12.73 -16.72 11.77
C TYR A 221 -13.54 -18.01 11.70
N ALA A 222 -14.86 -17.88 11.79
CA ALA A 222 -15.83 -18.99 11.65
C ALA A 222 -15.92 -19.54 10.20
N GLY A 223 -14.99 -19.21 9.35
CA GLY A 223 -14.88 -19.59 7.94
C GLY A 223 -14.39 -18.42 7.09
N PRO A 224 -14.30 -18.58 5.76
CA PRO A 224 -13.86 -17.52 4.86
C PRO A 224 -14.72 -16.25 5.00
N GLN A 225 -14.08 -15.12 5.17
CA GLN A 225 -14.73 -13.81 5.22
C GLN A 225 -14.58 -13.13 3.88
N ARG A 226 -15.70 -12.76 3.25
CA ARG A 226 -15.69 -12.14 1.92
C ARG A 226 -16.14 -10.70 1.98
N ARG A 227 -15.48 -9.85 1.18
CA ARG A 227 -15.85 -8.46 0.96
C ARG A 227 -15.62 -8.12 -0.50
N THR A 228 -16.40 -7.16 -1.00
CA THR A 228 -16.13 -6.53 -2.28
C THR A 228 -15.96 -5.04 -2.06
N ALA A 229 -14.81 -4.52 -2.38
CA ALA A 229 -14.50 -3.10 -2.33
C ALA A 229 -14.57 -2.50 -3.74
N TYR A 230 -15.12 -1.30 -3.82
CA TYR A 230 -15.33 -0.57 -5.08
C TYR A 230 -14.65 0.78 -5.01
N PHE A 231 -13.84 1.07 -6.02
CA PHE A 231 -13.07 2.31 -6.09
C PHE A 231 -13.35 3.05 -7.40
N GLN A 232 -13.42 4.38 -7.34
CA GLN A 232 -13.44 5.23 -8.52
C GLN A 232 -12.08 5.90 -8.72
N ARG A 233 -11.69 6.04 -9.99
CA ARG A 233 -10.45 6.71 -10.37
C ARG A 233 -10.61 8.22 -10.19
N MET A 234 -9.69 8.82 -9.47
CA MET A 234 -9.68 10.26 -9.23
C MET A 234 -8.92 11.02 -10.33
N ALA A 235 -9.42 12.21 -10.70
CA ALA A 235 -8.74 13.10 -11.63
C ALA A 235 -7.72 13.98 -10.89
N ASP A 236 -6.60 14.27 -11.55
CA ASP A 236 -5.64 15.32 -11.18
C ASP A 236 -5.29 15.37 -9.70
N THR A 237 -5.15 14.19 -9.07
CA THR A 237 -4.80 14.08 -7.66
C THR A 237 -3.67 13.08 -7.46
N ALA A 238 -3.00 13.19 -6.33
CA ALA A 238 -1.96 12.28 -5.86
C ALA A 238 -2.24 11.90 -4.42
N THR A 239 -1.67 10.82 -3.96
CA THR A 239 -1.63 10.49 -2.54
C THR A 239 -0.77 11.54 -1.82
N LEU A 240 -1.27 12.04 -0.71
CA LEU A 240 -0.57 13.01 0.12
C LEU A 240 0.23 12.29 1.20
N GLU A 241 1.19 13.00 1.78
CA GLU A 241 1.91 12.49 2.95
C GLU A 241 0.96 12.44 4.16
N TYR A 242 0.80 11.25 4.73
CA TYR A 242 0.08 11.07 5.99
C TYR A 242 1.07 11.19 7.14
N ALA A 243 1.05 12.33 7.83
CA ALA A 243 1.90 12.57 8.99
C ALA A 243 1.20 12.10 10.26
N CYS A 244 1.62 10.97 10.80
CA CYS A 244 1.24 10.55 12.13
C CYS A 244 2.40 10.79 13.10
N SER A 245 2.12 11.39 14.27
CA SER A 245 3.10 11.61 15.32
C SER A 245 2.68 10.91 16.60
N ALA A 246 3.35 9.81 16.92
CA ALA A 246 3.15 9.10 18.19
C ALA A 246 3.43 10.02 19.41
N GLU A 247 4.32 10.97 19.27
CA GLU A 247 4.66 11.92 20.33
C GLU A 247 3.45 12.79 20.72
N HIS A 248 2.74 13.34 19.73
CA HIS A 248 1.52 14.13 19.99
C HIS A 248 0.42 13.30 20.67
N TRP A 249 0.31 12.03 20.33
CA TRP A 249 -0.65 11.13 20.98
C TRP A 249 -0.27 10.82 22.42
N LEU A 250 1.02 10.59 22.71
CA LEU A 250 1.51 10.37 24.06
C LEU A 250 1.26 11.60 24.95
N GLU A 251 1.54 12.80 24.44
CA GLU A 251 1.23 14.06 25.14
C GLU A 251 -0.28 14.21 25.42
N ALA A 252 -1.14 13.88 24.45
CA ALA A 252 -2.58 13.94 24.64
C ALA A 252 -3.06 12.94 25.69
N LEU A 253 -2.49 11.73 25.73
CA LEU A 253 -2.78 10.72 26.75
C LEU A 253 -2.34 11.15 28.14
N GLU A 254 -1.15 11.69 28.29
CA GLU A 254 -0.66 12.21 29.57
C GLU A 254 -1.55 13.35 30.08
N LYS A 255 -1.96 14.24 29.19
CA LYS A 255 -2.86 15.34 29.54
C LYS A 255 -4.24 14.84 29.97
N ASN A 256 -4.78 13.83 29.31
CA ASN A 256 -6.06 13.24 29.70
C ASN A 256 -5.98 12.50 31.04
N ARG A 257 -4.89 11.77 31.31
CA ARG A 257 -4.66 11.12 32.60
C ARG A 257 -4.52 12.14 33.76
N ALA A 258 -3.89 13.28 33.50
CA ALA A 258 -3.75 14.33 34.48
C ALA A 258 -5.06 15.09 34.78
N SER A 259 -6.09 14.94 33.97
CA SER A 259 -7.39 15.58 34.10
C SER A 259 -8.48 14.69 34.73
N GLN A 260 -8.18 13.43 35.03
CA GLN A 260 -9.01 12.47 35.76
C GLN A 260 -8.61 12.39 37.20
#